data_098a4ca32f67d1a0d9e1943c3bc21083
#
_entry.id   098a4ca32f67d1a0d9e1943c3bc21083
#
_cell.length_a   1.000
_cell.length_b   1.000
_cell.length_c   1.000
_cell.angle_alpha   90.00
_cell.angle_beta   90.00
_cell.angle_gamma   90.00
#
_symmetry.space_group_name_H-M   'P 1'
#
loop_
_entity.id
_entity.type
_entity.pdbx_description
1 polymer ?
#
loop_
_entity_poly.entity_id
_entity_poly.type
_entity_poly.pdbx_seq_one_letter_code
_entity_poly.pdbx_strand_id
1 'polypeptide(L)'
;MSQIKIIKKDKLSTSKWSGGTTKQLYIYPEDELYENRNFTFRISSAKVDLEESTFTKLPNIKRRIMILDGRLKLIHENHHSVTLEKFQQDTFYGHWNTKSYGKVTDFNLMLNENADGFIEYINLENEKTINVYKDDKYNNTTEVFYCVKGKINISINNERYELKAGDVAIMKNIHNLKIQLNNLDKFNSDIIRTKVNY
;
A
#
# COMPACT_ATOMS: atom_id res chain seq x y z
N MET A 1 23.08 8.08 0.22
CA MET A 1 22.01 9.09 0.13
C MET A 1 20.69 8.34 0.00
N SER A 2 19.71 8.65 0.82
CA SER A 2 18.35 8.10 0.69
C SER A 2 17.73 8.67 -0.61
N GLN A 3 17.39 7.78 -1.53
CA GLN A 3 16.82 8.19 -2.81
C GLN A 3 15.28 8.16 -2.69
N ILE A 4 14.65 9.32 -2.81
CA ILE A 4 13.20 9.42 -2.95
C ILE A 4 12.82 9.38 -4.43
N LYS A 5 11.84 8.55 -4.77
CA LYS A 5 11.24 8.47 -6.11
C LYS A 5 9.77 8.86 -6.02
N ILE A 6 9.37 9.87 -6.76
CA ILE A 6 7.97 10.26 -6.88
C ILE A 6 7.41 9.70 -8.19
N ILE A 7 6.33 8.93 -8.10
CA ILE A 7 5.61 8.43 -9.27
C ILE A 7 4.27 9.17 -9.31
N LYS A 8 4.05 9.91 -10.39
CA LYS A 8 2.80 10.61 -10.62
C LYS A 8 1.70 9.65 -11.03
N LYS A 9 0.46 9.97 -10.66
CA LYS A 9 -0.74 9.16 -10.90
C LYS A 9 -0.88 8.65 -12.34
N ASP A 10 -0.54 9.49 -13.32
CA ASP A 10 -0.61 9.20 -14.76
C ASP A 10 0.51 8.27 -15.26
N LYS A 11 1.57 8.07 -14.47
CA LYS A 11 2.70 7.18 -14.76
C LYS A 11 2.57 5.78 -14.12
N LEU A 12 1.55 5.58 -13.29
CA LEU A 12 1.29 4.29 -12.66
C LEU A 12 0.69 3.29 -13.65
N SER A 13 1.26 2.10 -13.72
CA SER A 13 0.74 1.01 -14.54
C SER A 13 -0.62 0.56 -14.02
N THR A 14 -1.57 0.39 -14.94
CA THR A 14 -2.93 -0.09 -14.65
C THR A 14 -3.25 -1.29 -15.52
N SER A 15 -3.60 -2.40 -14.89
CA SER A 15 -4.10 -3.61 -15.54
C SER A 15 -5.60 -3.74 -15.37
N LYS A 16 -6.29 -4.27 -16.40
CA LYS A 16 -7.72 -4.62 -16.37
C LYS A 16 -7.85 -6.13 -16.21
N TRP A 17 -8.86 -6.53 -15.47
CA TRP A 17 -9.25 -7.93 -15.30
C TRP A 17 -10.78 -8.02 -15.28
N SER A 18 -11.36 -9.22 -15.28
CA SER A 18 -12.82 -9.42 -15.42
C SER A 18 -13.66 -8.76 -14.32
N GLY A 19 -13.07 -8.48 -13.15
CA GLY A 19 -13.77 -7.90 -12.00
C GLY A 19 -13.43 -6.44 -11.71
N GLY A 20 -12.62 -5.78 -12.54
CA GLY A 20 -12.24 -4.38 -12.30
C GLY A 20 -10.87 -3.99 -12.84
N THR A 21 -10.19 -3.11 -12.12
CA THR A 21 -8.87 -2.60 -12.50
C THR A 21 -7.92 -2.64 -11.31
N THR A 22 -6.63 -2.89 -11.56
CA THR A 22 -5.59 -2.81 -10.54
C THR A 22 -4.51 -1.85 -10.99
N LYS A 23 -4.21 -0.88 -10.16
CA LYS A 23 -3.10 0.06 -10.33
C LYS A 23 -1.92 -0.42 -9.50
N GLN A 24 -0.79 -0.71 -10.13
CA GLN A 24 0.44 -1.05 -9.43
C GLN A 24 1.11 0.23 -8.92
N LEU A 25 1.25 0.34 -7.61
CA LEU A 25 1.89 1.49 -6.96
C LEU A 25 3.39 1.27 -6.83
N TYR A 26 3.80 0.05 -6.48
CA TYR A 26 5.19 -0.35 -6.41
C TYR A 26 5.33 -1.88 -6.40
N ILE A 27 6.44 -2.38 -6.92
CA ILE A 27 6.86 -3.78 -6.82
C ILE A 27 8.37 -3.81 -6.58
N TYR A 28 8.86 -4.80 -5.83
CA TYR A 28 10.28 -5.00 -5.59
C TYR A 28 10.67 -6.47 -5.77
N PRO A 29 11.71 -6.77 -6.56
CA PRO A 29 12.54 -5.87 -7.35
C PRO A 29 11.73 -5.05 -8.38
N GLU A 30 12.25 -3.85 -8.80
CA GLU A 30 11.49 -2.92 -9.65
C GLU A 30 11.29 -3.42 -11.10
N ASP A 31 12.14 -4.32 -11.55
CA ASP A 31 12.10 -4.98 -12.87
C ASP A 31 11.26 -6.27 -12.87
N GLU A 32 10.72 -6.68 -11.71
CA GLU A 32 9.92 -7.90 -11.61
C GLU A 32 8.51 -7.68 -12.16
N LEU A 33 7.97 -8.73 -12.81
CA LEU A 33 6.59 -8.75 -13.29
C LEU A 33 5.70 -9.48 -12.28
N TYR A 34 4.53 -8.92 -12.03
CA TYR A 34 3.56 -9.53 -11.13
C TYR A 34 3.18 -10.96 -11.53
N GLU A 35 3.13 -11.24 -12.82
CA GLU A 35 2.77 -12.55 -13.40
C GLU A 35 3.76 -13.65 -13.04
N ASN A 36 5.04 -13.32 -12.84
CA ASN A 36 6.08 -14.28 -12.44
C ASN A 36 5.95 -14.74 -10.99
N ARG A 37 5.22 -13.98 -10.13
CA ARG A 37 5.06 -14.26 -8.69
C ARG A 37 6.37 -14.32 -7.90
N ASN A 38 7.44 -13.73 -8.39
CA ASN A 38 8.80 -13.77 -7.83
C ASN A 38 9.21 -12.46 -7.12
N PHE A 39 8.24 -11.64 -6.73
CA PHE A 39 8.51 -10.39 -6.03
C PHE A 39 8.73 -10.61 -4.53
N THR A 40 9.56 -9.77 -3.92
CA THR A 40 9.73 -9.70 -2.47
C THR A 40 8.51 -9.03 -1.81
N PHE A 41 8.05 -7.92 -2.38
CA PHE A 41 6.79 -7.28 -2.00
C PHE A 41 6.17 -6.50 -3.17
N ARG A 42 4.86 -6.34 -3.09
CA ARG A 42 4.09 -5.57 -4.07
C ARG A 42 3.01 -4.75 -3.38
N ILE A 43 2.87 -3.51 -3.81
CA ILE A 43 1.86 -2.56 -3.36
C ILE A 43 0.98 -2.19 -4.54
N SER A 44 -0.33 -2.31 -4.37
CA SER A 44 -1.30 -1.99 -5.42
C SER A 44 -2.60 -1.44 -4.83
N SER A 45 -3.37 -0.75 -5.67
CA SER A 45 -4.75 -0.39 -5.37
C SER A 45 -5.65 -0.94 -6.47
N ALA A 46 -6.73 -1.62 -6.09
CA ALA A 46 -7.68 -2.18 -7.03
C ALA A 46 -9.06 -1.55 -6.84
N LYS A 47 -9.73 -1.31 -7.96
CA LYS A 47 -11.16 -1.04 -8.00
C LYS A 47 -11.87 -2.32 -8.40
N VAL A 48 -12.73 -2.84 -7.53
CA VAL A 48 -13.52 -4.05 -7.71
C VAL A 48 -14.95 -3.65 -8.05
N ASP A 49 -15.42 -4.03 -9.24
CA ASP A 49 -16.74 -3.70 -9.76
C ASP A 49 -17.74 -4.88 -9.62
N LEU A 50 -17.29 -6.04 -9.12
CA LEU A 50 -18.11 -7.23 -8.88
C LEU A 50 -18.67 -7.25 -7.46
N GLU A 51 -19.92 -7.75 -7.32
CA GLU A 51 -20.53 -7.99 -6.00
C GLU A 51 -19.88 -9.15 -5.24
N GLU A 52 -19.39 -10.16 -5.96
CA GLU A 52 -18.68 -11.30 -5.41
C GLU A 52 -17.42 -11.59 -6.24
N SER A 53 -16.32 -11.88 -5.56
CA SER A 53 -15.11 -12.36 -6.22
C SER A 53 -14.34 -13.35 -5.34
N THR A 54 -13.49 -14.15 -5.98
CA THR A 54 -12.57 -15.08 -5.30
C THR A 54 -11.14 -14.58 -5.50
N PHE A 55 -10.40 -14.48 -4.42
CA PHE A 55 -9.00 -14.08 -4.48
C PHE A 55 -8.14 -15.14 -5.14
N THR A 56 -7.25 -14.72 -6.03
CA THR A 56 -6.23 -15.59 -6.62
C THR A 56 -5.36 -16.20 -5.53
N LYS A 57 -5.16 -17.52 -5.57
CA LYS A 57 -4.23 -18.20 -4.66
C LYS A 57 -2.80 -17.77 -4.97
N LEU A 58 -2.11 -17.37 -3.93
CA LEU A 58 -0.70 -16.96 -3.97
C LEU A 58 0.03 -17.64 -2.81
N PRO A 59 0.51 -18.89 -3.00
CA PRO A 59 1.30 -19.60 -1.99
C PRO A 59 2.51 -18.73 -1.55
N ASN A 60 2.87 -18.82 -0.28
CA ASN A 60 4.01 -18.11 0.35
C ASN A 60 3.91 -16.58 0.36
N ILE A 61 2.73 -16.04 0.04
CA ILE A 61 2.48 -14.59 0.12
C ILE A 61 1.56 -14.28 1.30
N LYS A 62 2.03 -13.43 2.21
CA LYS A 62 1.20 -12.75 3.22
C LYS A 62 0.58 -11.51 2.58
N ARG A 63 -0.70 -11.30 2.79
CA ARG A 63 -1.44 -10.16 2.23
C ARG A 63 -2.02 -9.31 3.35
N ARG A 64 -1.91 -8.00 3.18
CA ARG A 64 -2.65 -7.01 3.99
C ARG A 64 -3.52 -6.21 3.04
N ILE A 65 -4.81 -6.15 3.34
CA ILE A 65 -5.79 -5.39 2.57
C ILE A 65 -6.37 -4.28 3.43
N MET A 66 -6.51 -3.08 2.86
CA MET A 66 -7.20 -1.95 3.48
C MET A 66 -8.24 -1.41 2.50
N ILE A 67 -9.43 -1.07 2.98
CA ILE A 67 -10.48 -0.49 2.14
C ILE A 67 -10.29 1.01 2.04
N LEU A 68 -10.19 1.54 0.82
CA LEU A 68 -10.11 2.98 0.56
C LEU A 68 -11.48 3.61 0.30
N ASP A 69 -12.41 2.83 -0.27
CA ASP A 69 -13.79 3.24 -0.53
C ASP A 69 -14.71 2.03 -0.58
N GLY A 70 -15.96 2.18 -0.12
CA GLY A 70 -16.95 1.11 -0.06
C GLY A 70 -16.86 0.28 1.22
N ARG A 71 -17.49 -0.90 1.18
CA ARG A 71 -17.54 -1.88 2.29
C ARG A 71 -17.32 -3.27 1.72
N LEU A 72 -16.45 -4.05 2.36
CA LEU A 72 -16.07 -5.39 1.90
C LEU A 72 -16.25 -6.42 3.01
N LYS A 73 -16.99 -7.49 2.73
CA LYS A 73 -16.99 -8.70 3.56
C LYS A 73 -16.00 -9.69 2.98
N LEU A 74 -15.06 -10.16 3.80
CA LEU A 74 -14.13 -11.24 3.47
C LEU A 74 -14.54 -12.50 4.23
N ILE A 75 -14.46 -13.64 3.56
CA ILE A 75 -14.63 -14.97 4.15
C ILE A 75 -13.38 -15.77 3.80
N HIS A 76 -12.57 -16.06 4.81
CA HIS A 76 -11.41 -16.94 4.73
C HIS A 76 -11.82 -18.30 5.24
N GLU A 77 -12.07 -19.22 4.30
CA GLU A 77 -12.60 -20.57 4.62
C GLU A 77 -11.70 -21.29 5.62
N ASN A 78 -12.31 -21.85 6.68
CA ASN A 78 -11.66 -22.51 7.82
C ASN A 78 -10.73 -21.62 8.68
N HIS A 79 -10.81 -20.29 8.53
CA HIS A 79 -10.03 -19.35 9.32
C HIS A 79 -10.95 -18.33 10.02
N HIS A 80 -11.29 -17.24 9.34
CA HIS A 80 -12.16 -16.20 9.89
C HIS A 80 -12.98 -15.51 8.80
N SER A 81 -13.95 -14.71 9.21
CA SER A 81 -14.64 -13.77 8.36
C SER A 81 -14.63 -12.39 9.00
N VAL A 82 -14.54 -11.35 8.18
CA VAL A 82 -14.51 -9.96 8.62
C VAL A 82 -15.24 -9.08 7.63
N THR A 83 -15.87 -8.02 8.14
CA THR A 83 -16.40 -6.94 7.31
C THR A 83 -15.57 -5.70 7.56
N LEU A 84 -15.03 -5.13 6.49
CA LEU A 84 -14.17 -3.97 6.52
C LEU A 84 -14.89 -2.75 5.97
N GLU A 85 -14.89 -1.70 6.74
CA GLU A 85 -15.29 -0.35 6.34
C GLU A 85 -14.06 0.44 5.86
N LYS A 86 -14.28 1.65 5.36
CA LYS A 86 -13.23 2.55 4.90
C LYS A 86 -12.10 2.69 5.93
N PHE A 87 -10.86 2.50 5.47
CA PHE A 87 -9.59 2.49 6.22
C PHE A 87 -9.42 1.37 7.26
N GLN A 88 -10.36 0.45 7.36
CA GLN A 88 -10.17 -0.79 8.09
C GLN A 88 -9.37 -1.78 7.23
N GLN A 89 -8.64 -2.67 7.91
CA GLN A 89 -7.74 -3.62 7.26
C GLN A 89 -7.82 -5.03 7.84
N ASP A 90 -7.42 -6.00 7.03
CA ASP A 90 -7.27 -7.39 7.42
C ASP A 90 -5.95 -7.96 6.90
N THR A 91 -5.50 -9.04 7.53
CA THR A 91 -4.29 -9.76 7.17
C THR A 91 -4.59 -11.24 6.99
N PHE A 92 -4.20 -11.80 5.85
CA PHE A 92 -4.42 -13.21 5.52
C PHE A 92 -3.29 -13.76 4.63
N TYR A 93 -3.25 -15.08 4.49
CA TYR A 93 -2.27 -15.73 3.64
C TYR A 93 -2.86 -16.05 2.27
N GLY A 94 -2.06 -15.85 1.24
CA GLY A 94 -2.51 -15.98 -0.15
C GLY A 94 -2.86 -17.41 -0.57
N HIS A 95 -2.51 -18.44 0.21
CA HIS A 95 -2.93 -19.83 -0.01
C HIS A 95 -4.34 -20.13 0.54
N TRP A 96 -4.91 -19.25 1.37
CA TRP A 96 -6.26 -19.43 1.89
C TRP A 96 -7.32 -19.31 0.80
N ASN A 97 -8.41 -20.08 0.93
CA ASN A 97 -9.59 -19.90 0.10
C ASN A 97 -10.32 -18.65 0.60
N THR A 98 -10.21 -17.56 -0.14
CA THR A 98 -10.79 -16.28 0.26
C THR A 98 -11.82 -15.82 -0.75
N LYS A 99 -13.05 -15.59 -0.31
CA LYS A 99 -14.13 -14.94 -1.05
C LYS A 99 -14.36 -13.54 -0.52
N SER A 100 -14.74 -12.63 -1.41
CA SER A 100 -15.09 -11.26 -1.06
C SER A 100 -16.45 -10.88 -1.61
N TYR A 101 -17.18 -10.07 -0.85
CA TYR A 101 -18.52 -9.56 -1.18
C TYR A 101 -18.54 -8.06 -0.98
N GLY A 102 -18.84 -7.33 -2.05
CA GLY A 102 -18.95 -5.87 -2.09
C GLY A 102 -18.05 -5.23 -3.14
N LYS A 103 -18.53 -4.13 -3.72
CA LYS A 103 -17.78 -3.29 -4.66
C LYS A 103 -16.98 -2.28 -3.86
N VAL A 104 -15.66 -2.24 -4.09
CA VAL A 104 -14.74 -1.43 -3.30
C VAL A 104 -13.60 -0.87 -4.14
N THR A 105 -12.92 0.11 -3.57
CA THR A 105 -11.53 0.40 -3.89
C THR A 105 -10.69 -0.05 -2.71
N ASP A 106 -9.73 -0.94 -2.94
CA ASP A 106 -8.83 -1.44 -1.92
C ASP A 106 -7.37 -0.98 -2.14
N PHE A 107 -6.59 -1.14 -1.09
CA PHE A 107 -5.14 -1.05 -1.08
C PHE A 107 -4.57 -2.37 -0.57
N ASN A 108 -3.60 -2.94 -1.30
CA ASN A 108 -3.06 -4.27 -1.03
C ASN A 108 -1.54 -4.20 -0.87
N LEU A 109 -1.04 -4.74 0.23
CA LEU A 109 0.37 -5.05 0.44
C LEU A 109 0.53 -6.57 0.41
N MET A 110 1.34 -7.05 -0.51
CA MET A 110 1.73 -8.46 -0.66
C MET A 110 3.19 -8.61 -0.29
N LEU A 111 3.50 -9.58 0.57
CA LEU A 111 4.83 -9.83 1.13
C LEU A 111 5.18 -11.31 0.95
N ASN A 112 6.37 -11.61 0.43
CA ASN A 112 6.90 -12.97 0.48
C ASN A 112 7.45 -13.31 1.89
N GLU A 113 7.98 -14.51 2.06
CA GLU A 113 8.49 -14.99 3.36
C GLU A 113 9.72 -14.22 3.87
N ASN A 114 10.46 -13.52 2.99
CA ASN A 114 11.67 -12.76 3.33
C ASN A 114 11.38 -11.30 3.70
N ALA A 115 10.12 -10.89 3.69
CA ALA A 115 9.71 -9.53 3.99
C ALA A 115 8.63 -9.47 5.06
N ASP A 116 8.65 -8.41 5.87
CA ASP A 116 7.53 -8.03 6.73
C ASP A 116 7.27 -6.54 6.64
N GLY A 117 6.03 -6.15 6.92
CA GLY A 117 5.61 -4.75 6.78
C GLY A 117 4.21 -4.50 7.27
N PHE A 118 3.82 -3.24 7.28
CA PHE A 118 2.49 -2.83 7.70
C PHE A 118 1.92 -1.74 6.78
N ILE A 119 0.62 -1.54 6.90
CA ILE A 119 -0.13 -0.44 6.29
C ILE A 119 -0.65 0.44 7.43
N GLU A 120 -0.44 1.75 7.33
CA GLU A 120 -0.96 2.76 8.27
C GLU A 120 -1.77 3.79 7.49
N TYR A 121 -3.02 4.03 7.92
CA TYR A 121 -3.81 5.16 7.46
C TYR A 121 -3.45 6.41 8.27
N ILE A 122 -3.23 7.52 7.58
CA ILE A 122 -2.93 8.83 8.16
C ILE A 122 -3.96 9.82 7.63
N ASN A 123 -4.82 10.32 8.54
CA ASN A 123 -5.63 11.50 8.29
C ASN A 123 -4.80 12.72 8.69
N LEU A 124 -4.26 13.43 7.71
CA LEU A 124 -3.34 14.54 7.93
C LEU A 124 -4.09 15.86 7.93
N GLU A 125 -4.29 16.42 9.12
CA GLU A 125 -4.91 17.73 9.30
C GLU A 125 -3.91 18.86 9.00
N ASN A 126 -2.77 18.89 9.69
CA ASN A 126 -1.75 19.93 9.55
C ASN A 126 -0.40 19.32 9.20
N GLU A 127 0.29 18.76 10.20
CA GLU A 127 1.59 18.12 10.05
C GLU A 127 1.72 16.85 10.86
N LYS A 128 2.59 15.95 10.42
CA LYS A 128 2.96 14.73 11.15
C LYS A 128 4.43 14.43 10.92
N THR A 129 5.14 14.14 12.00
CA THR A 129 6.51 13.64 11.95
C THR A 129 6.52 12.12 12.10
N ILE A 130 7.28 11.45 11.25
CA ILE A 130 7.49 10.01 11.26
C ILE A 130 8.99 9.76 11.43
N ASN A 131 9.36 9.05 12.49
CA ASN A 131 10.72 8.58 12.68
C ASN A 131 10.82 7.14 12.14
N VAL A 132 11.74 6.93 11.21
CA VAL A 132 11.99 5.62 10.62
C VAL A 132 13.22 5.03 11.28
N TYR A 133 13.04 3.95 12.03
CA TYR A 133 14.12 3.20 12.66
C TYR A 133 14.45 1.96 11.83
N LYS A 134 15.72 1.57 11.83
CA LYS A 134 16.17 0.30 11.29
C LYS A 134 15.57 -0.84 12.11
N ASP A 135 15.16 -1.88 11.44
CA ASP A 135 14.89 -3.18 12.05
C ASP A 135 16.12 -4.07 11.81
N ASP A 136 16.83 -4.42 12.89
CA ASP A 136 18.11 -5.15 12.80
C ASP A 136 17.96 -6.58 12.24
N LYS A 137 16.74 -7.10 12.19
CA LYS A 137 16.43 -8.38 11.56
C LYS A 137 16.54 -8.35 10.03
N TYR A 138 16.42 -7.16 9.42
CA TYR A 138 16.38 -6.98 7.98
C TYR A 138 17.49 -6.05 7.49
N ASN A 139 17.94 -6.29 6.27
CA ASN A 139 18.99 -5.48 5.66
C ASN A 139 18.47 -4.15 5.10
N ASN A 140 17.24 -4.16 4.61
CA ASN A 140 16.64 -3.04 3.90
C ASN A 140 15.29 -2.62 4.50
N THR A 141 14.99 -1.34 4.39
CA THR A 141 13.69 -0.76 4.71
C THR A 141 13.24 0.14 3.57
N THR A 142 12.00 -0.05 3.13
CA THR A 142 11.34 0.83 2.17
C THR A 142 10.09 1.44 2.80
N GLU A 143 9.96 2.76 2.72
CA GLU A 143 8.74 3.49 3.06
C GLU A 143 8.04 3.95 1.77
N VAL A 144 6.74 3.74 1.71
CA VAL A 144 5.91 4.17 0.58
C VAL A 144 4.75 4.99 1.11
N PHE A 145 4.53 6.16 0.53
CA PHE A 145 3.39 7.03 0.84
C PHE A 145 2.52 7.17 -0.40
N TYR A 146 1.28 6.76 -0.30
CA TYR A 146 0.27 6.93 -1.32
C TYR A 146 -0.71 8.01 -0.87
N CYS A 147 -0.79 9.11 -1.62
CA CYS A 147 -1.78 10.17 -1.37
C CYS A 147 -3.14 9.73 -1.95
N VAL A 148 -4.07 9.34 -1.09
CA VAL A 148 -5.41 8.91 -1.51
C VAL A 148 -6.27 10.10 -1.87
N LYS A 149 -6.20 11.15 -1.05
CA LYS A 149 -6.98 12.39 -1.19
C LYS A 149 -6.17 13.57 -0.69
N GLY A 150 -6.38 14.74 -1.32
CA GLY A 150 -5.75 15.99 -0.92
C GLY A 150 -4.40 16.24 -1.59
N LYS A 151 -3.60 17.06 -0.94
CA LYS A 151 -2.29 17.53 -1.40
C LYS A 151 -1.36 17.70 -0.21
N ILE A 152 -0.16 17.13 -0.28
CA ILE A 152 0.81 17.17 0.81
C ILE A 152 2.22 17.50 0.32
N ASN A 153 3.05 17.98 1.25
CA ASN A 153 4.50 17.95 1.13
C ASN A 153 5.09 16.85 2.02
N ILE A 154 6.04 16.12 1.48
CA ILE A 154 6.96 15.25 2.23
C ILE A 154 8.30 15.94 2.31
N SER A 155 8.81 16.18 3.51
CA SER A 155 10.11 16.82 3.75
C SER A 155 11.09 15.83 4.37
N ILE A 156 12.29 15.71 3.78
CA ILE A 156 13.38 14.83 4.20
C ILE A 156 14.70 15.54 3.94
N ASN A 157 15.58 15.62 4.93
CA ASN A 157 16.92 16.22 4.78
C ASN A 157 16.90 17.61 4.11
N ASN A 158 15.93 18.46 4.48
CA ASN A 158 15.68 19.79 3.91
C ASN A 158 15.17 19.83 2.46
N GLU A 159 14.99 18.68 1.81
CA GLU A 159 14.32 18.60 0.51
C GLU A 159 12.81 18.42 0.70
N ARG A 160 12.03 18.98 -0.23
CA ARG A 160 10.56 18.94 -0.20
C ARG A 160 10.00 18.36 -1.48
N TYR A 161 9.03 17.46 -1.34
CA TYR A 161 8.41 16.75 -2.45
C TYR A 161 6.89 16.84 -2.34
N GLU A 162 6.26 17.39 -3.37
CA GLU A 162 4.81 17.54 -3.44
C GLU A 162 4.14 16.27 -3.99
N LEU A 163 3.14 15.76 -3.26
CA LEU A 163 2.23 14.71 -3.71
C LEU A 163 0.80 15.24 -3.78
N LYS A 164 0.11 14.88 -4.85
CA LYS A 164 -1.33 15.07 -5.05
C LYS A 164 -2.05 13.73 -5.01
N ALA A 165 -3.37 13.79 -4.90
CA ALA A 165 -4.21 12.58 -4.91
C ALA A 165 -3.89 11.66 -6.09
N GLY A 166 -3.51 10.42 -5.78
CA GLY A 166 -3.08 9.39 -6.70
C GLY A 166 -1.56 9.27 -6.91
N ASP A 167 -0.75 10.23 -6.44
CA ASP A 167 0.72 10.17 -6.49
C ASP A 167 1.28 9.24 -5.41
N VAL A 168 2.47 8.69 -5.68
CA VAL A 168 3.21 7.79 -4.77
C VAL A 168 4.62 8.33 -4.54
N ALA A 169 5.06 8.35 -3.28
CA ALA A 169 6.46 8.56 -2.91
C ALA A 169 7.05 7.25 -2.40
N ILE A 170 8.24 6.88 -2.89
CA ILE A 170 8.96 5.67 -2.51
C ILE A 170 10.34 6.07 -2.02
N MET A 171 10.71 5.57 -0.85
CA MET A 171 12.01 5.81 -0.22
C MET A 171 12.64 4.48 0.13
N LYS A 172 13.77 4.19 -0.48
CA LYS A 172 14.48 2.91 -0.30
C LYS A 172 15.69 3.08 0.60
N ASN A 173 16.02 2.00 1.32
CA ASN A 173 17.22 1.89 2.15
C ASN A 173 17.34 3.03 3.16
N ILE A 174 16.22 3.35 3.80
CA ILE A 174 16.13 4.43 4.78
C ILE A 174 16.15 3.87 6.20
N HIS A 175 17.04 4.41 7.03
CA HIS A 175 17.11 4.10 8.46
C HIS A 175 17.54 5.35 9.21
N ASN A 176 17.05 5.47 10.43
CA ASN A 176 17.32 6.61 11.32
C ASN A 176 17.02 7.95 10.64
N LEU A 177 15.90 7.99 9.93
CA LEU A 177 15.45 9.14 9.15
C LEU A 177 14.19 9.74 9.73
N LYS A 178 14.13 11.07 9.76
CA LYS A 178 12.94 11.83 10.11
C LYS A 178 12.24 12.28 8.83
N ILE A 179 10.99 11.87 8.67
CA ILE A 179 10.11 12.28 7.57
C ILE A 179 9.07 13.22 8.15
N GLN A 180 8.89 14.37 7.55
CA GLN A 180 7.85 15.32 7.92
C GLN A 180 6.82 15.41 6.80
N LEU A 181 5.55 15.19 7.15
CA LEU A 181 4.40 15.37 6.29
C LEU A 181 3.71 16.69 6.63
N ASN A 182 3.38 17.49 5.63
CA ASN A 182 2.65 18.74 5.80
C ASN A 182 1.46 18.75 4.85
N ASN A 183 0.27 19.01 5.39
CA ASN A 183 -0.92 19.19 4.59
C ASN A 183 -0.85 20.52 3.84
N LEU A 184 -1.16 20.50 2.55
CA LEU A 184 -1.23 21.69 1.69
C LEU A 184 -2.64 21.96 1.18
N ASP A 185 -3.61 21.14 1.62
CA ASP A 185 -5.01 21.28 1.21
C ASP A 185 -5.80 22.07 2.29
N LYS A 186 -6.96 22.54 1.88
CA LYS A 186 -7.92 23.20 2.75
C LYS A 186 -8.57 22.26 3.77
N PHE A 187 -8.67 20.98 3.38
CA PHE A 187 -9.24 19.90 4.17
C PHE A 187 -8.17 18.87 4.50
N ASN A 188 -8.46 17.97 5.41
CA ASN A 188 -7.55 16.87 5.75
C ASN A 188 -7.19 16.06 4.51
N SER A 189 -5.92 15.72 4.39
CA SER A 189 -5.43 14.79 3.37
C SER A 189 -5.41 13.37 3.91
N ASP A 190 -5.85 12.41 3.08
CA ASP A 190 -5.84 10.98 3.38
C ASP A 190 -4.62 10.33 2.73
N ILE A 191 -3.77 9.70 3.53
CA ILE A 191 -2.51 9.11 3.11
C ILE A 191 -2.44 7.67 3.61
N ILE A 192 -1.97 6.76 2.78
CA ILE A 192 -1.59 5.42 3.19
C ILE A 192 -0.07 5.36 3.23
N ARG A 193 0.47 5.10 4.42
CA ARG A 193 1.87 4.78 4.64
C ARG A 193 2.04 3.27 4.64
N THR A 194 3.05 2.80 3.96
CA THR A 194 3.47 1.40 3.99
C THR A 194 4.95 1.34 4.33
N LYS A 195 5.30 0.61 5.37
CA LYS A 195 6.69 0.28 5.69
C LYS A 195 6.92 -1.20 5.39
N VAL A 196 8.00 -1.50 4.66
CA VAL A 196 8.43 -2.87 4.38
C VAL A 196 9.89 -3.02 4.75
N ASN A 197 10.19 -4.05 5.55
CA ASN A 197 11.53 -4.50 5.90
C ASN A 197 11.82 -5.82 5.17
N TYR A 198 13.05 -5.99 4.57
CA TYR A 198 13.43 -7.17 3.78
C TYR A 198 14.94 -7.34 3.63
#